data_b49fc51e73fd3a5b4db7c0cbd5c80a08
#
_entry.id   b49fc51e73fd3a5b4db7c0cbd5c80a08
#
_cell.length_a   1.000
_cell.length_b   1.000
_cell.length_c   1.000
_cell.angle_alpha   90.00
_cell.angle_beta   90.00
_cell.angle_gamma   90.00
#
_symmetry.space_group_name_H-M   'P 1'
#
loop_
_entity.id
_entity.type
_entity.pdbx_description
1 polymer ?
#
loop_
_entity_poly.entity_id
_entity_poly.type
_entity_poly.pdbx_seq_one_letter_code
_entity_poly.pdbx_strand_id
1 'polypeptide(L)'
;LKAGGILASTGLDLSKISHDVFDNSIREFKFTGYIISHTEVVDNAFAYVIIDEETYTSFGLDASEARSFVGKLSNVKDFSVYAVFTTKKDASGNTLYDGSLRSKKNRINDIAEKFGGGGHACAAGVKNLTQENMTNILNLLRKRI
;
A
#
# COMPACT_ATOMS: atom_id res chain seq x y z
N LEU A 1 8.21 22.84 2.58
CA LEU A 1 8.31 24.29 2.81
C LEU A 1 8.20 25.09 1.52
N LYS A 2 8.87 24.71 0.41
CA LYS A 2 8.74 25.42 -0.87
C LYS A 2 7.31 25.35 -1.43
N ALA A 3 6.65 24.19 -1.36
CA ALA A 3 5.27 24.02 -1.81
C ALA A 3 4.29 24.91 -1.00
N GLY A 4 4.48 24.97 0.32
CA GLY A 4 3.69 25.84 1.18
C GLY A 4 3.86 27.31 0.85
N GLY A 5 5.10 27.76 0.57
CA GLY A 5 5.41 29.11 0.15
C GLY A 5 4.76 29.49 -1.18
N ILE A 6 4.77 28.57 -2.16
CA ILE A 6 4.12 28.76 -3.46
C ILE A 6 2.59 28.88 -3.30
N LEU A 7 1.97 28.00 -2.50
CA LEU A 7 0.55 28.03 -2.22
C LEU A 7 0.13 29.33 -1.53
N ALA A 8 0.91 29.79 -0.54
CA ALA A 8 0.66 31.08 0.13
C ALA A 8 0.71 32.25 -0.86
N SER A 9 1.65 32.25 -1.81
CA SER A 9 1.79 33.29 -2.81
C SER A 9 0.62 33.36 -3.81
N THR A 10 -0.14 32.28 -3.96
CA THR A 10 -1.34 32.22 -4.84
C THR A 10 -2.61 32.70 -4.15
N GLY A 11 -2.55 33.08 -2.87
CA GLY A 11 -3.73 33.53 -2.11
C GLY A 11 -4.65 32.41 -1.64
N LEU A 12 -4.20 31.15 -1.72
CA LEU A 12 -4.94 30.00 -1.22
C LEU A 12 -4.93 29.96 0.32
N ASP A 13 -6.03 29.48 0.90
CA ASP A 13 -6.14 29.27 2.35
C ASP A 13 -5.36 28.01 2.74
N LEU A 14 -4.14 28.20 3.24
CA LEU A 14 -3.27 27.10 3.65
C LEU A 14 -3.82 26.30 4.82
N SER A 15 -4.59 26.94 5.70
CA SER A 15 -5.23 26.26 6.84
C SER A 15 -6.26 25.24 6.33
N LYS A 16 -7.10 25.67 5.41
CA LYS A 16 -8.12 24.79 4.78
C LYS A 16 -7.46 23.66 3.98
N ILE A 17 -6.46 23.97 3.17
CA ILE A 17 -5.74 22.96 2.38
C ILE A 17 -5.07 21.93 3.30
N SER A 18 -4.41 22.39 4.35
CA SER A 18 -3.78 21.49 5.34
C SER A 18 -4.81 20.58 5.99
N HIS A 19 -5.95 21.12 6.38
CA HIS A 19 -7.05 20.36 6.95
C HIS A 19 -7.57 19.29 5.97
N ASP A 20 -7.85 19.68 4.74
CA ASP A 20 -8.39 18.78 3.71
C ASP A 20 -7.41 17.66 3.34
N VAL A 21 -6.10 17.92 3.37
CA VAL A 21 -5.05 16.95 2.99
C VAL A 21 -4.70 16.00 4.13
N PHE A 22 -4.66 16.50 5.38
CA PHE A 22 -4.17 15.74 6.53
C PHE A 22 -5.26 15.21 7.46
N ASP A 23 -6.50 15.65 7.28
CA ASP A 23 -7.61 15.14 8.06
C ASP A 23 -7.95 13.71 7.65
N ASN A 24 -8.02 12.84 8.66
CA ASN A 24 -8.48 11.47 8.49
C ASN A 24 -9.84 11.30 9.16
N SER A 25 -10.74 10.58 8.51
CA SER A 25 -11.96 10.12 9.16
C SER A 25 -11.62 9.16 10.31
N ILE A 26 -12.55 8.97 11.24
CA ILE A 26 -12.41 7.98 12.31
C ILE A 26 -12.18 6.58 11.72
N ARG A 27 -12.84 6.26 10.60
CA ARG A 27 -12.66 5.01 9.86
C ARG A 27 -11.22 4.82 9.39
N GLU A 28 -10.64 5.82 8.76
CA GLU A 28 -9.26 5.79 8.28
C GLU A 28 -8.26 5.71 9.43
N PHE A 29 -8.52 6.44 10.50
CA PHE A 29 -7.71 6.37 11.71
C PHE A 29 -7.68 4.96 12.30
N LYS A 30 -8.84 4.31 12.44
CA LYS A 30 -8.95 2.95 12.95
C LYS A 30 -8.27 1.94 12.01
N PHE A 31 -8.47 2.09 10.69
CA PHE A 31 -7.85 1.20 9.72
C PHE A 31 -6.33 1.37 9.68
N THR A 32 -5.82 2.58 9.86
CA THR A 32 -4.38 2.82 10.02
C THR A 32 -3.83 2.04 11.21
N GLY A 33 -4.55 2.03 12.33
CA GLY A 33 -4.19 1.21 13.50
C GLY A 33 -4.15 -0.29 13.18
N TYR A 34 -5.11 -0.77 12.40
CA TYR A 34 -5.12 -2.17 11.93
C TYR A 34 -3.87 -2.47 11.07
N ILE A 35 -3.57 -1.64 10.09
CA ILE A 35 -2.39 -1.78 9.23
C ILE A 35 -1.11 -1.87 10.08
N ILE A 36 -0.91 -0.93 11.00
CA ILE A 36 0.29 -0.87 11.84
C ILE A 36 0.44 -2.14 12.67
N SER A 37 -0.64 -2.60 13.30
CA SER A 37 -0.60 -3.76 14.20
C SER A 37 -0.49 -5.10 13.48
N HIS A 38 -0.89 -5.19 12.19
CA HIS A 38 -0.88 -6.43 11.41
C HIS A 38 0.24 -6.49 10.36
N THR A 39 1.09 -5.48 10.29
CA THR A 39 2.22 -5.46 9.36
C THR A 39 3.28 -6.47 9.81
N GLU A 40 3.62 -7.38 8.90
CA GLU A 40 4.75 -8.29 9.05
C GLU A 40 6.05 -7.58 8.64
N VAL A 41 7.09 -7.75 9.43
CA VAL A 41 8.39 -7.14 9.16
C VAL A 41 9.44 -8.25 9.00
N VAL A 42 10.13 -8.23 7.88
CA VAL A 42 11.15 -9.22 7.51
C VAL A 42 12.49 -8.51 7.36
N ASP A 43 13.53 -9.07 7.98
CA ASP A 43 14.91 -8.56 7.95
C ASP A 43 15.03 -7.06 8.31
N ASN A 44 14.10 -6.58 9.16
CA ASN A 44 14.00 -5.18 9.59
C ASN A 44 13.89 -4.14 8.45
N ALA A 45 13.62 -4.56 7.23
CA ALA A 45 13.65 -3.68 6.06
C ALA A 45 12.52 -3.92 5.05
N PHE A 46 11.90 -5.09 5.07
CA PHE A 46 10.74 -5.40 4.24
C PHE A 46 9.48 -5.52 5.10
N ALA A 47 8.45 -4.77 4.74
CA ALA A 47 7.18 -4.77 5.47
C ALA A 47 6.03 -5.13 4.53
N TYR A 48 5.11 -5.97 4.97
CA TYR A 48 3.90 -6.24 4.21
C TYR A 48 2.71 -6.55 5.11
N VAL A 49 1.52 -6.39 4.58
CA VAL A 49 0.28 -6.80 5.21
C VAL A 49 -0.67 -7.39 4.17
N ILE A 50 -1.38 -8.44 4.55
CA ILE A 50 -2.42 -9.08 3.74
C ILE A 50 -3.75 -8.87 4.45
N ILE A 51 -4.71 -8.25 3.76
CA ILE A 51 -5.99 -7.85 4.34
C ILE A 51 -7.09 -8.61 3.60
N ASP A 52 -7.82 -9.45 4.31
CA ASP A 52 -8.92 -10.19 3.71
C ASP A 52 -10.16 -9.31 3.48
N GLU A 53 -11.02 -9.77 2.57
CA GLU A 53 -12.23 -9.06 2.15
C GLU A 53 -13.17 -8.74 3.33
N GLU A 54 -13.34 -9.69 4.24
CA GLU A 54 -14.16 -9.49 5.44
C GLU A 54 -13.62 -8.33 6.29
N THR A 55 -12.30 -8.27 6.46
CA THR A 55 -11.65 -7.25 7.26
C THR A 55 -11.82 -5.86 6.65
N TYR A 56 -11.41 -5.62 5.39
CA TYR A 56 -11.51 -4.27 4.84
C TYR A 56 -12.98 -3.84 4.67
N THR A 57 -13.87 -4.76 4.37
CA THR A 57 -15.31 -4.47 4.29
C THR A 57 -15.87 -4.06 5.66
N SER A 58 -15.41 -4.69 6.75
CA SER A 58 -15.83 -4.33 8.11
C SER A 58 -15.46 -2.90 8.49
N PHE A 59 -14.39 -2.35 7.88
CA PHE A 59 -14.02 -0.94 8.03
C PHE A 59 -14.76 -0.02 7.05
N GLY A 60 -15.68 -0.55 6.22
CA GLY A 60 -16.39 0.22 5.21
C GLY A 60 -15.52 0.63 4.02
N LEU A 61 -14.44 -0.10 3.75
CA LEU A 61 -13.53 0.16 2.65
C LEU A 61 -13.74 -0.84 1.51
N ASP A 62 -13.45 -0.43 0.28
CA ASP A 62 -13.26 -1.37 -0.82
C ASP A 62 -11.78 -1.82 -0.89
N ALA A 63 -11.50 -2.80 -1.74
CA ALA A 63 -10.15 -3.35 -1.87
C ALA A 63 -9.11 -2.32 -2.32
N SER A 64 -9.48 -1.43 -3.23
CA SER A 64 -8.58 -0.37 -3.73
C SER A 64 -8.26 0.66 -2.64
N GLU A 65 -9.27 1.10 -1.90
CA GLU A 65 -9.09 2.01 -0.76
C GLU A 65 -8.19 1.36 0.29
N ALA A 66 -8.41 0.09 0.62
CA ALA A 66 -7.58 -0.63 1.59
C ALA A 66 -6.11 -0.69 1.14
N ARG A 67 -5.84 -1.00 -0.14
CA ARG A 67 -4.47 -1.03 -0.66
C ARG A 67 -3.80 0.34 -0.71
N SER A 68 -4.57 1.42 -0.80
CA SER A 68 -4.01 2.78 -0.80
C SER A 68 -3.29 3.11 0.50
N PHE A 69 -3.56 2.39 1.58
CA PHE A 69 -2.89 2.54 2.87
C PHE A 69 -1.43 2.04 2.86
N VAL A 70 -0.96 1.49 1.74
CA VAL A 70 0.47 1.17 1.55
C VAL A 70 1.37 2.39 1.83
N GLY A 71 0.88 3.59 1.59
CA GLY A 71 1.58 4.83 1.91
C GLY A 71 1.89 5.00 3.41
N LYS A 72 1.13 4.38 4.30
CA LYS A 72 1.38 4.46 5.75
C LYS A 72 2.69 3.76 6.14
N LEU A 73 3.10 2.75 5.39
CA LEU A 73 4.35 2.03 5.63
C LEU A 73 5.58 2.85 5.21
N SER A 74 5.42 3.84 4.34
CA SER A 74 6.51 4.72 3.89
C SER A 74 7.11 5.58 5.01
N ASN A 75 6.34 5.81 6.07
CA ASN A 75 6.76 6.66 7.18
C ASN A 75 7.76 5.98 8.13
N VAL A 76 7.95 4.67 7.98
CA VAL A 76 8.93 3.92 8.79
C VAL A 76 10.30 4.00 8.12
N LYS A 77 11.25 4.59 8.80
CA LYS A 77 12.60 4.87 8.27
C LYS A 77 13.28 3.60 7.72
N ASP A 78 13.15 2.50 8.42
CA ASP A 78 13.88 1.27 8.11
C ASP A 78 13.26 0.44 6.98
N PHE A 79 11.99 0.71 6.62
CA PHE A 79 11.33 -0.03 5.54
C PHE A 79 11.81 0.48 4.18
N SER A 80 12.61 -0.34 3.50
CA SER A 80 13.10 -0.03 2.14
C SER A 80 12.16 -0.55 1.04
N VAL A 81 11.46 -1.66 1.31
CA VAL A 81 10.46 -2.27 0.43
C VAL A 81 9.22 -2.60 1.25
N TYR A 82 8.05 -2.33 0.72
CA TYR A 82 6.80 -2.60 1.43
C TYR A 82 5.64 -2.87 0.48
N ALA A 83 4.65 -3.61 0.95
CA ALA A 83 3.51 -4.01 0.14
C ALA A 83 2.24 -4.19 0.96
N VAL A 84 1.10 -3.90 0.35
CA VAL A 84 -0.22 -4.23 0.88
C VAL A 84 -0.97 -5.08 -0.14
N PHE A 85 -1.44 -6.22 0.31
CA PHE A 85 -2.27 -7.12 -0.48
C PHE A 85 -3.69 -7.17 0.09
N THR A 86 -4.67 -7.28 -0.79
CA THR A 86 -6.05 -7.54 -0.43
C THR A 86 -6.52 -8.82 -1.07
N THR A 87 -7.40 -9.55 -0.40
CA THR A 87 -8.02 -10.76 -0.97
C THR A 87 -9.40 -10.45 -1.53
N LYS A 88 -9.82 -11.28 -2.47
CA LYS A 88 -11.18 -11.33 -3.00
C LYS A 88 -11.50 -12.75 -3.42
N LYS A 89 -12.76 -13.07 -3.62
CA LYS A 89 -13.19 -14.36 -4.18
C LYS A 89 -13.53 -14.20 -5.66
N ASP A 90 -13.12 -15.19 -6.48
CA ASP A 90 -13.58 -15.29 -7.86
C ASP A 90 -14.98 -15.96 -7.94
N ALA A 91 -15.52 -16.12 -9.15
CA ALA A 91 -16.81 -16.73 -9.37
C ALA A 91 -16.89 -18.19 -8.89
N SER A 92 -15.77 -18.89 -8.81
CA SER A 92 -15.65 -20.28 -8.35
C SER A 92 -15.36 -20.40 -6.86
N GLY A 93 -15.27 -19.27 -6.13
CA GLY A 93 -14.96 -19.24 -4.70
C GLY A 93 -13.48 -19.33 -4.37
N ASN A 94 -12.57 -19.27 -5.34
CA ASN A 94 -11.13 -19.25 -5.11
C ASN A 94 -10.68 -17.89 -4.58
N THR A 95 -9.73 -17.89 -3.66
CA THR A 95 -9.13 -16.66 -3.14
C THR A 95 -8.10 -16.13 -4.14
N LEU A 96 -8.26 -14.87 -4.54
CA LEU A 96 -7.32 -14.12 -5.36
C LEU A 96 -6.75 -12.95 -4.57
N TYR A 97 -5.55 -12.53 -4.93
CA TYR A 97 -4.82 -11.45 -4.28
C TYR A 97 -4.53 -10.33 -5.27
N ASP A 98 -4.85 -9.11 -4.87
CA ASP A 98 -4.39 -7.89 -5.54
C ASP A 98 -3.38 -7.20 -4.63
N GLY A 99 -2.33 -6.61 -5.20
CA GLY A 99 -1.26 -6.02 -4.41
C GLY A 99 -0.81 -4.63 -4.88
N SER A 100 -0.44 -3.79 -3.93
CA SER A 100 0.28 -2.54 -4.15
C SER A 100 1.70 -2.69 -3.62
N LEU A 101 2.69 -2.55 -4.50
CA LEU A 101 4.11 -2.76 -4.21
C LEU A 101 4.83 -1.42 -4.22
N ARG A 102 5.71 -1.19 -3.27
CA ARG A 102 6.46 0.05 -3.12
C ARG A 102 7.90 -0.21 -2.70
N SER A 103 8.79 0.68 -3.10
CA SER A 103 10.16 0.73 -2.59
C SER A 103 10.59 2.20 -2.45
N LYS A 104 11.62 2.44 -1.63
CA LYS A 104 12.19 3.78 -1.49
C LYS A 104 13.26 4.07 -2.54
N LYS A 105 14.00 3.06 -2.99
CA LYS A 105 15.11 3.22 -3.94
C LYS A 105 15.15 2.16 -5.01
N ASN A 106 15.02 0.89 -4.64
CA ASN A 106 15.26 -0.21 -5.57
C ASN A 106 14.06 -0.43 -6.48
N ARG A 107 14.34 -0.76 -7.72
CA ARG A 107 13.31 -1.05 -8.72
C ARG A 107 12.52 -2.30 -8.34
N ILE A 108 11.19 -2.23 -8.43
CA ILE A 108 10.29 -3.36 -8.14
C ILE A 108 9.21 -3.57 -9.21
N ASN A 109 9.07 -2.69 -10.18
CA ASN A 109 8.05 -2.86 -11.22
C ASN A 109 8.31 -4.06 -12.13
N ASP A 110 9.56 -4.44 -12.34
CA ASP A 110 9.93 -5.65 -13.08
C ASP A 110 9.40 -6.92 -12.40
N ILE A 111 9.30 -6.92 -11.07
CA ILE A 111 8.64 -8.00 -10.33
C ILE A 111 7.14 -8.03 -10.67
N ALA A 112 6.46 -6.89 -10.61
CA ALA A 112 5.04 -6.81 -10.96
C ALA A 112 4.78 -7.27 -12.40
N GLU A 113 5.61 -6.86 -13.35
CA GLU A 113 5.51 -7.22 -14.77
C GLU A 113 5.57 -8.73 -15.00
N LYS A 114 6.38 -9.47 -14.26
CA LYS A 114 6.46 -10.93 -14.33
C LYS A 114 5.14 -11.64 -14.00
N PHE A 115 4.27 -10.99 -13.26
CA PHE A 115 2.98 -11.53 -12.82
C PHE A 115 1.80 -10.79 -13.47
N GLY A 116 2.02 -10.14 -14.61
CA GLY A 116 0.96 -9.48 -15.37
C GLY A 116 0.56 -8.10 -14.85
N GLY A 117 1.29 -7.57 -13.90
CA GLY A 117 1.09 -6.22 -13.36
C GLY A 117 1.99 -5.19 -14.01
N GLY A 118 2.27 -4.09 -13.31
CA GLY A 118 3.13 -3.04 -13.82
C GLY A 118 3.05 -1.77 -12.99
N GLY A 119 3.72 -0.74 -13.45
CA GLY A 119 3.77 0.57 -12.80
C GLY A 119 5.12 1.24 -12.98
N HIS A 120 5.42 2.16 -12.08
CA HIS A 120 6.70 2.89 -12.05
C HIS A 120 7.77 2.10 -11.29
N ALA A 121 9.04 2.50 -11.45
CA ALA A 121 10.18 1.78 -10.86
C ALA A 121 9.99 1.43 -9.38
N CYS A 122 9.49 2.36 -8.57
CA CYS A 122 9.33 2.20 -7.12
C CYS A 122 7.86 2.09 -6.66
N ALA A 123 6.91 2.01 -7.59
CA ALA A 123 5.47 1.95 -7.29
C ALA A 123 4.74 1.17 -8.37
N ALA A 124 4.36 -0.05 -8.06
CA ALA A 124 3.72 -0.95 -9.00
C ALA A 124 2.54 -1.68 -8.37
N GLY A 125 1.70 -2.28 -9.18
CA GLY A 125 0.54 -3.04 -8.76
C GLY A 125 0.42 -4.37 -9.49
N VAL A 126 -0.20 -5.32 -8.83
CA VAL A 126 -0.51 -6.66 -9.34
C VAL A 126 -1.96 -7.00 -9.04
N LYS A 127 -2.57 -7.83 -9.87
CA LYS A 127 -3.97 -8.24 -9.72
C LYS A 127 -4.17 -9.73 -9.99
N ASN A 128 -5.22 -10.27 -9.37
CA ASN A 128 -5.70 -11.64 -9.63
C ASN A 128 -4.62 -12.71 -9.41
N LEU A 129 -3.79 -12.52 -8.42
CA LEU A 129 -2.75 -13.49 -8.09
C LEU A 129 -3.33 -14.70 -7.36
N THR A 130 -2.79 -15.87 -7.66
CA THR A 130 -2.94 -17.04 -6.78
C THR A 130 -2.13 -16.84 -5.50
N GLN A 131 -2.41 -17.62 -4.47
CA GLN A 131 -1.61 -17.61 -3.24
C GLN A 131 -0.13 -17.92 -3.53
N GLU A 132 0.14 -18.88 -4.42
CA GLU A 132 1.50 -19.23 -4.84
C GLU A 132 2.22 -18.03 -5.46
N ASN A 133 1.59 -17.35 -6.41
CA ASN A 133 2.17 -16.19 -7.08
C ASN A 133 2.38 -15.02 -6.11
N MET A 134 1.45 -14.79 -5.20
CA MET A 134 1.60 -13.77 -4.14
C MET A 134 2.82 -14.08 -3.27
N THR A 135 2.98 -15.35 -2.83
CA THR A 135 4.14 -15.79 -2.05
C THR A 135 5.44 -15.62 -2.84
N ASN A 136 5.45 -15.94 -4.13
CA ASN A 136 6.62 -15.75 -4.99
C ASN A 136 7.00 -14.27 -5.09
N ILE A 137 6.02 -13.37 -5.19
CA ILE A 137 6.27 -11.92 -5.19
C ILE A 137 6.89 -11.48 -3.87
N LEU A 138 6.36 -11.93 -2.73
CA LEU A 138 6.95 -11.59 -1.41
C LEU A 138 8.43 -12.01 -1.33
N ASN A 139 8.77 -13.19 -1.82
CA ASN A 139 10.14 -13.68 -1.85
C ASN A 139 11.05 -12.83 -2.76
N LEU A 140 10.54 -12.38 -3.91
CA LEU A 140 11.27 -11.52 -4.83
C LEU A 140 11.45 -10.10 -4.26
N LEU A 141 10.43 -9.55 -3.60
CA LEU A 141 10.50 -8.24 -2.95
C LEU A 141 11.54 -8.23 -1.83
N ARG A 142 11.61 -9.30 -1.04
CA ARG A 142 12.59 -9.44 0.03
C ARG A 142 14.03 -9.32 -0.48
N LYS A 143 14.30 -9.75 -1.71
CA LYS A 143 15.63 -9.64 -2.32
C LYS A 143 15.99 -8.23 -2.80
N ARG A 144 15.06 -7.29 -2.70
CA ARG A 144 15.25 -5.91 -3.14
C ARG A 144 15.46 -4.93 -1.97
N ILE A 145 15.60 -5.42 -0.76
CA ILE A 145 15.92 -4.60 0.43
C ILE A 145 17.36 -4.11 0.41
#